data_a77c26ea8572a53bb4f0194fa19e200a
#
_entry.id   a77c26ea8572a53bb4f0194fa19e200a
#
_cell.length_a   1.000
_cell.length_b   1.000
_cell.length_c   1.000
_cell.angle_alpha   90.00
_cell.angle_beta   90.00
_cell.angle_gamma   90.00
#
_symmetry.space_group_name_H-M   'P 1'
#
loop_
_entity.id
_entity.type
_entity.pdbx_description
1 polymer ?
#
loop_
_entity_poly.entity_id
_entity_poly.type
_entity_poly.pdbx_seq_one_letter_code
_entity_poly.pdbx_strand_id
1 'polypeptide(L)'
;MISHLEPGILECEVKWALESITMNKASGGDGIPIELFQILKDDAVKVLHSICQQIWITQQRSQDWKRSVFIPIPKKGNAKECSNYHTIALISHARKVMLKILQAKLQQYMNPELPDVQAGFRKDRGTIDRIANICWIMEKAREFQKKIYLLY
;
A
#
# COMPACT_ATOMS: atom_id res chain seq x y z
N MET A 1 16.43 -15.66 -12.42
CA MET A 1 16.31 -17.02 -11.82
C MET A 1 16.26 -16.87 -10.30
N ILE A 2 15.09 -16.43 -9.76
CA ILE A 2 14.86 -16.15 -8.31
C ILE A 2 13.80 -17.13 -7.74
N SER A 3 13.46 -18.18 -8.49
CA SER A 3 12.25 -18.98 -8.24
C SER A 3 12.37 -20.07 -7.15
N HIS A 4 13.47 -20.16 -6.41
CA HIS A 4 13.65 -21.24 -5.42
C HIS A 4 13.79 -20.82 -3.95
N LEU A 5 13.71 -19.52 -3.63
CA LEU A 5 13.98 -19.02 -2.28
C LEU A 5 12.78 -18.44 -1.53
N GLU A 6 11.67 -18.17 -2.20
CA GLU A 6 10.51 -17.65 -1.51
C GLU A 6 9.38 -18.68 -1.43
N PRO A 7 8.89 -18.99 -0.23
CA PRO A 7 7.70 -19.82 -0.08
C PRO A 7 6.52 -19.16 -0.80
N GLY A 8 5.66 -19.97 -1.40
CA GLY A 8 4.43 -19.50 -2.01
C GLY A 8 3.57 -18.71 -1.02
N ILE A 9 2.46 -18.20 -1.49
CA ILE A 9 1.49 -17.50 -0.63
C ILE A 9 0.79 -18.54 0.25
N LEU A 10 0.74 -18.27 1.56
CA LEU A 10 0.09 -19.14 2.53
C LEU A 10 -1.37 -18.71 2.76
N GLU A 11 -2.22 -19.67 3.09
CA GLU A 11 -3.63 -19.42 3.40
C GLU A 11 -3.82 -18.49 4.61
N CYS A 12 -2.94 -18.61 5.62
CA CYS A 12 -2.95 -17.71 6.78
C CYS A 12 -2.57 -16.26 6.42
N GLU A 13 -1.71 -16.03 5.42
CA GLU A 13 -1.40 -14.68 4.92
C GLU A 13 -2.62 -14.06 4.25
N VAL A 14 -3.38 -14.84 3.47
CA VAL A 14 -4.62 -14.38 2.84
C VAL A 14 -5.67 -14.03 3.88
N LYS A 15 -5.85 -14.87 4.90
CA LYS A 15 -6.77 -14.63 6.02
C LYS A 15 -6.41 -13.35 6.76
N TRP A 16 -5.15 -13.20 7.16
CA TRP A 16 -4.64 -11.98 7.80
C TRP A 16 -4.88 -10.73 6.94
N ALA A 17 -4.54 -10.81 5.65
CA ALA A 17 -4.71 -9.68 4.73
C ALA A 17 -6.19 -9.30 4.59
N LEU A 18 -7.08 -10.28 4.48
CA LEU A 18 -8.53 -10.06 4.38
C LEU A 18 -9.09 -9.40 5.64
N GLU A 19 -8.75 -9.92 6.83
CA GLU A 19 -9.18 -9.37 8.13
C GLU A 19 -8.66 -7.95 8.36
N SER A 20 -7.52 -7.60 7.78
CA SER A 20 -6.91 -6.26 7.90
C SER A 20 -7.57 -5.20 7.01
N ILE A 21 -8.51 -5.56 6.13
CA ILE A 21 -9.25 -4.60 5.30
C ILE A 21 -10.46 -4.10 6.10
N THR A 22 -10.56 -2.79 6.28
CA THR A 22 -11.66 -2.16 6.99
C THR A 22 -12.97 -2.24 6.20
N MET A 23 -14.07 -2.42 6.92
CA MET A 23 -15.44 -2.44 6.38
C MET A 23 -15.89 -1.07 5.86
N ASN A 24 -17.05 -1.07 5.20
CA ASN A 24 -17.68 0.15 4.67
C ASN A 24 -16.77 0.93 3.70
N LYS A 25 -15.99 0.21 2.90
CA LYS A 25 -15.16 0.80 1.84
C LYS A 25 -15.78 0.52 0.48
N ALA A 26 -15.68 1.52 -0.39
CA ALA A 26 -16.13 1.38 -1.77
C ALA A 26 -15.48 0.17 -2.45
N SER A 27 -16.28 -0.62 -3.15
CA SER A 27 -15.83 -1.71 -4.00
C SER A 27 -15.02 -1.19 -5.19
N GLY A 28 -14.18 -2.03 -5.75
CA GLY A 28 -13.50 -1.76 -7.02
C GLY A 28 -14.44 -1.88 -8.22
N GLY A 29 -13.84 -1.98 -9.42
CA GLY A 29 -14.58 -2.13 -10.67
C GLY A 29 -15.36 -3.45 -10.81
N ASP A 30 -15.10 -4.42 -9.94
CA ASP A 30 -15.83 -5.69 -9.84
C ASP A 30 -17.15 -5.58 -9.06
N GLY A 31 -17.38 -4.46 -8.37
CA GLY A 31 -18.59 -4.24 -7.58
C GLY A 31 -18.71 -5.12 -6.32
N ILE A 32 -17.68 -5.91 -5.98
CA ILE A 32 -17.73 -6.86 -4.85
C ILE A 32 -17.38 -6.12 -3.55
N PRO A 33 -18.32 -5.98 -2.59
CA PRO A 33 -18.05 -5.35 -1.31
C PRO A 33 -17.22 -6.26 -0.41
N ILE A 34 -16.46 -5.66 0.51
CA ILE A 34 -15.63 -6.42 1.46
C ILE A 34 -16.46 -7.30 2.39
N GLU A 35 -17.68 -6.88 2.70
CA GLU A 35 -18.64 -7.57 3.55
C GLU A 35 -18.99 -8.96 3.02
N LEU A 36 -19.02 -9.13 1.70
CA LEU A 36 -19.26 -10.44 1.07
C LEU A 36 -18.17 -11.44 1.43
N PHE A 37 -16.90 -11.02 1.39
CA PHE A 37 -15.78 -11.89 1.77
C PHE A 37 -15.84 -12.28 3.25
N GLN A 38 -16.35 -11.39 4.11
CA GLN A 38 -16.48 -11.66 5.54
C GLN A 38 -17.64 -12.62 5.84
N ILE A 39 -18.72 -12.57 5.06
CA ILE A 39 -19.83 -13.54 5.15
C ILE A 39 -19.37 -14.94 4.75
N LEU A 40 -18.59 -15.03 3.67
CA LEU A 40 -18.09 -16.31 3.13
C LEU A 40 -16.94 -16.90 3.95
N LYS A 41 -16.30 -16.12 4.83
CA LYS A 41 -15.23 -16.56 5.76
C LYS A 41 -14.16 -17.46 5.09
N ASP A 42 -14.09 -18.72 5.54
CA ASP A 42 -13.06 -19.66 5.11
C ASP A 42 -13.17 -20.01 3.61
N ASP A 43 -14.37 -20.02 3.03
CA ASP A 43 -14.54 -20.26 1.60
C ASP A 43 -13.98 -19.10 0.76
N ALA A 44 -14.17 -17.85 1.20
CA ALA A 44 -13.53 -16.71 0.58
C ALA A 44 -12.00 -16.78 0.65
N VAL A 45 -11.45 -17.21 1.79
CA VAL A 45 -10.01 -17.38 1.98
C VAL A 45 -9.45 -18.42 1.02
N LYS A 46 -10.09 -19.58 0.87
CA LYS A 46 -9.67 -20.64 -0.06
C LYS A 46 -9.66 -20.17 -1.51
N VAL A 47 -10.72 -19.49 -1.95
CA VAL A 47 -10.81 -18.96 -3.33
C VAL A 47 -9.73 -17.91 -3.56
N LEU A 48 -9.59 -16.94 -2.65
CA LEU A 48 -8.57 -15.90 -2.76
C LEU A 48 -7.15 -16.48 -2.72
N HIS A 49 -6.90 -17.49 -1.87
CA HIS A 49 -5.63 -18.19 -1.81
C HIS A 49 -5.28 -18.83 -3.15
N SER A 50 -6.23 -19.57 -3.75
CA SER A 50 -6.04 -20.19 -5.07
C SER A 50 -5.67 -19.15 -6.14
N ILE A 51 -6.39 -18.01 -6.17
CA ILE A 51 -6.13 -16.92 -7.12
C ILE A 51 -4.74 -16.31 -6.87
N CYS A 52 -4.42 -15.98 -5.62
CA CYS A 52 -3.13 -15.38 -5.25
C CYS A 52 -1.98 -16.31 -5.56
N GLN A 53 -2.12 -17.60 -5.27
CA GLN A 53 -1.12 -18.62 -5.55
C GLN A 53 -0.88 -18.79 -7.06
N GLN A 54 -1.97 -18.80 -7.84
CA GLN A 54 -1.85 -18.87 -9.30
C GLN A 54 -1.09 -17.64 -9.85
N ILE A 55 -1.42 -16.43 -9.38
CA ILE A 55 -0.73 -15.21 -9.79
C ILE A 55 0.74 -15.25 -9.39
N TRP A 56 1.05 -15.77 -8.17
CA TRP A 56 2.40 -15.90 -7.68
C TRP A 56 3.26 -16.83 -8.56
N ILE A 57 2.72 -17.99 -8.94
CA ILE A 57 3.42 -18.98 -9.76
C ILE A 57 3.55 -18.51 -11.20
N THR A 58 2.46 -18.03 -11.80
CA THR A 58 2.41 -17.70 -13.24
C THR A 58 2.92 -16.31 -13.54
N GLN A 59 2.99 -15.41 -12.53
CA GLN A 59 3.27 -13.98 -12.66
C GLN A 59 2.29 -13.26 -13.60
N GLN A 60 1.15 -13.88 -13.90
CA GLN A 60 0.12 -13.36 -14.76
C GLN A 60 -1.10 -12.91 -13.95
N ARG A 61 -1.51 -11.67 -14.15
CA ARG A 61 -2.71 -11.09 -13.55
C ARG A 61 -3.86 -11.09 -14.55
N SER A 62 -5.09 -11.32 -14.07
CA SER A 62 -6.28 -11.18 -14.90
C SER A 62 -6.40 -9.75 -15.46
N GLN A 63 -7.09 -9.59 -16.58
CA GLN A 63 -7.31 -8.27 -17.19
C GLN A 63 -8.09 -7.34 -16.24
N ASP A 64 -9.03 -7.88 -15.47
CA ASP A 64 -9.82 -7.09 -14.52
C ASP A 64 -8.94 -6.53 -13.37
N TRP A 65 -7.90 -7.24 -12.98
CA TRP A 65 -6.95 -6.74 -11.98
C TRP A 65 -6.00 -5.65 -12.52
N LYS A 66 -5.93 -5.48 -13.84
CA LYS A 66 -5.18 -4.40 -14.47
C LYS A 66 -5.98 -3.09 -14.53
N ARG A 67 -7.30 -3.15 -14.33
CA ARG A 67 -8.19 -1.99 -14.38
C ARG A 67 -8.39 -1.38 -13.00
N SER A 68 -8.55 -0.08 -12.95
CA SER A 68 -8.91 0.68 -11.74
C SER A 68 -9.99 1.69 -12.11
N VAL A 69 -10.91 1.93 -11.20
CA VAL A 69 -11.90 3.00 -11.34
C VAL A 69 -11.33 4.24 -10.69
N PHE A 70 -11.22 5.33 -11.43
CA PHE A 70 -10.73 6.61 -10.92
C PHE A 70 -11.91 7.50 -10.54
N ILE A 71 -11.91 7.97 -9.30
CA ILE A 71 -12.91 8.92 -8.79
C ILE A 71 -12.22 10.27 -8.62
N PRO A 72 -12.66 11.33 -9.32
CA PRO A 72 -12.17 12.67 -9.10
C PRO A 72 -12.79 13.26 -7.82
N ILE A 73 -11.95 13.73 -6.90
CA ILE A 73 -12.36 14.43 -5.69
C ILE A 73 -11.98 15.89 -5.83
N PRO A 74 -12.93 16.83 -5.69
CA PRO A 74 -12.62 18.26 -5.81
C PRO A 74 -11.73 18.73 -4.66
N LYS A 75 -10.71 19.51 -4.99
CA LYS A 75 -9.94 20.32 -4.04
C LYS A 75 -10.73 21.59 -3.72
N LYS A 76 -10.27 22.37 -2.73
CA LYS A 76 -10.75 23.72 -2.52
C LYS A 76 -10.36 24.58 -3.74
N GLY A 77 -11.33 25.22 -4.39
CA GLY A 77 -11.09 26.08 -5.54
C GLY A 77 -12.18 25.99 -6.61
N ASN A 78 -11.83 26.41 -7.82
CA ASN A 78 -12.78 26.42 -8.95
C ASN A 78 -13.00 25.00 -9.46
N ALA A 79 -14.23 24.48 -9.32
CA ALA A 79 -14.61 23.14 -9.77
C ALA A 79 -14.60 22.96 -11.31
N LYS A 80 -14.44 24.03 -12.08
CA LYS A 80 -14.38 23.97 -13.56
C LYS A 80 -12.96 23.62 -14.08
N GLU A 81 -11.95 23.66 -13.21
CA GLU A 81 -10.57 23.40 -13.59
C GLU A 81 -10.16 21.97 -13.22
N CYS A 82 -9.69 21.19 -14.20
CA CYS A 82 -9.23 19.80 -13.99
C CYS A 82 -8.07 19.69 -12.98
N SER A 83 -7.23 20.72 -12.87
CA SER A 83 -6.14 20.83 -11.90
C SER A 83 -6.62 20.86 -10.44
N ASN A 84 -7.88 21.21 -10.21
CA ASN A 84 -8.51 21.29 -8.91
C ASN A 84 -9.14 19.96 -8.44
N TYR A 85 -8.74 18.84 -9.03
CA TYR A 85 -9.19 17.53 -8.62
C TYR A 85 -8.02 16.65 -8.19
N HIS A 86 -8.24 15.83 -7.15
CA HIS A 86 -7.44 14.67 -6.82
C HIS A 86 -8.14 13.43 -7.36
N THR A 87 -7.41 12.52 -7.94
CA THR A 87 -7.97 11.23 -8.33
C THR A 87 -7.67 10.17 -7.28
N ILE A 88 -8.69 9.42 -6.88
CA ILE A 88 -8.54 8.21 -6.08
C ILE A 88 -8.79 7.00 -6.98
N ALA A 89 -7.85 6.07 -7.00
CA ALA A 89 -8.01 4.81 -7.71
C ALA A 89 -8.68 3.76 -6.81
N LEU A 90 -9.85 3.30 -7.21
CA LEU A 90 -10.51 2.16 -6.57
C LEU A 90 -10.07 0.88 -7.27
N ILE A 91 -9.56 -0.04 -6.48
CA ILE A 91 -9.18 -1.40 -6.89
C ILE A 91 -10.03 -2.43 -6.16
N SER A 92 -10.21 -3.61 -6.74
CA SER A 92 -10.98 -4.70 -6.12
C SER A 92 -10.39 -5.10 -4.76
N HIS A 93 -11.25 -5.57 -3.87
CA HIS A 93 -10.82 -6.05 -2.55
C HIS A 93 -9.91 -7.28 -2.65
N ALA A 94 -10.17 -8.18 -3.59
CA ALA A 94 -9.30 -9.31 -3.88
C ALA A 94 -7.88 -8.85 -4.26
N ARG A 95 -7.77 -7.82 -5.11
CA ARG A 95 -6.46 -7.23 -5.45
C ARG A 95 -5.79 -6.57 -4.23
N LYS A 96 -6.55 -5.93 -3.35
CA LYS A 96 -6.01 -5.34 -2.10
C LYS A 96 -5.41 -6.40 -1.20
N VAL A 97 -6.05 -7.59 -1.09
CA VAL A 97 -5.50 -8.73 -0.33
C VAL A 97 -4.12 -9.10 -0.85
N MET A 98 -3.99 -9.33 -2.16
CA MET A 98 -2.70 -9.66 -2.78
C MET A 98 -1.64 -8.58 -2.54
N LEU A 99 -1.99 -7.30 -2.70
CA LEU A 99 -1.07 -6.19 -2.47
C LEU A 99 -0.60 -6.10 -1.02
N LYS A 100 -1.47 -6.40 -0.04
CA LYS A 100 -1.08 -6.44 1.37
C LYS A 100 -0.09 -7.56 1.69
N ILE A 101 -0.30 -8.74 1.10
CA ILE A 101 0.63 -9.86 1.25
C ILE A 101 1.99 -9.48 0.67
N LEU A 102 2.01 -8.93 -0.55
CA LEU A 102 3.24 -8.47 -1.19
C LEU A 102 3.94 -7.38 -0.37
N GLN A 103 3.18 -6.43 0.15
CA GLN A 103 3.72 -5.38 1.02
C GLN A 103 4.37 -5.96 2.27
N ALA A 104 3.72 -6.91 2.95
CA ALA A 104 4.25 -7.55 4.15
C ALA A 104 5.56 -8.30 3.85
N LYS A 105 5.59 -9.06 2.75
CA LYS A 105 6.80 -9.77 2.30
C LYS A 105 7.93 -8.79 1.99
N LEU A 106 7.67 -7.72 1.23
CA LEU A 106 8.68 -6.72 0.88
C LEU A 106 9.21 -5.97 2.10
N GLN A 107 8.36 -5.65 3.07
CA GLN A 107 8.79 -4.96 4.29
C GLN A 107 9.84 -5.73 5.09
N GLN A 108 9.79 -7.06 5.08
CA GLN A 108 10.80 -7.88 5.76
C GLN A 108 12.20 -7.68 5.19
N TYR A 109 12.32 -7.47 3.89
CA TYR A 109 13.58 -7.21 3.20
C TYR A 109 13.99 -5.73 3.24
N MET A 110 13.02 -4.83 3.14
CA MET A 110 13.31 -3.39 3.05
C MET A 110 13.68 -2.79 4.41
N ASN A 111 13.03 -3.22 5.50
CA ASN A 111 13.23 -2.60 6.80
C ASN A 111 14.70 -2.64 7.29
N PRO A 112 15.46 -3.72 7.11
CA PRO A 112 16.87 -3.75 7.50
C PRO A 112 17.78 -2.85 6.65
N GLU A 113 17.40 -2.64 5.38
CA GLU A 113 18.19 -1.86 4.41
C GLU A 113 17.92 -0.35 4.50
N LEU A 114 16.81 0.05 5.11
CA LEU A 114 16.45 1.47 5.23
C LEU A 114 17.27 2.13 6.33
N PRO A 115 17.99 3.23 6.02
CA PRO A 115 18.71 3.98 7.03
C PRO A 115 17.76 4.57 8.09
N ASP A 116 18.24 4.71 9.32
CA ASP A 116 17.42 5.19 10.45
C ASP A 116 16.87 6.60 10.27
N VAL A 117 17.54 7.41 9.45
CA VAL A 117 17.08 8.76 9.11
C VAL A 117 15.88 8.78 8.17
N GLN A 118 15.56 7.66 7.51
CA GLN A 118 14.40 7.56 6.62
C GLN A 118 13.12 7.48 7.44
N ALA A 119 12.34 8.56 7.48
CA ALA A 119 11.06 8.62 8.17
C ALA A 119 9.86 8.43 7.22
N GLY A 120 10.04 8.62 5.89
CA GLY A 120 8.98 8.49 4.91
C GLY A 120 8.56 7.06 4.66
N PHE A 121 7.23 6.78 4.74
CA PHE A 121 6.64 5.46 4.47
C PHE A 121 7.14 4.33 5.39
N ARG A 122 7.76 4.66 6.52
CA ARG A 122 8.24 3.71 7.51
C ARG A 122 7.18 3.56 8.61
N LYS A 123 6.93 2.33 9.05
CA LYS A 123 6.05 2.05 10.18
C LYS A 123 6.62 2.72 11.44
N ASP A 124 5.74 3.24 12.28
CA ASP A 124 6.06 3.92 13.55
C ASP A 124 6.91 5.21 13.39
N ARG A 125 7.00 5.77 12.17
CA ARG A 125 7.61 7.06 11.87
C ARG A 125 6.57 8.01 11.30
N GLY A 126 6.49 9.20 11.88
CA GLY A 126 5.50 10.21 11.52
C GLY A 126 6.09 11.53 11.02
N THR A 127 5.21 12.50 10.83
CA THR A 127 5.60 13.87 10.46
C THR A 127 6.47 14.52 11.54
N ILE A 128 6.23 14.19 12.82
CA ILE A 128 6.99 14.71 13.97
C ILE A 128 8.46 14.30 13.84
N ASP A 129 8.74 13.02 13.50
CA ASP A 129 10.12 12.55 13.32
C ASP A 129 10.84 13.28 12.18
N ARG A 130 10.12 13.60 11.09
CA ARG A 130 10.69 14.39 9.99
C ARG A 130 11.03 15.81 10.42
N ILE A 131 10.12 16.45 11.15
CA ILE A 131 10.34 17.80 11.69
C ILE A 131 11.54 17.79 12.66
N ALA A 132 11.61 16.82 13.57
CA ALA A 132 12.71 16.67 14.50
C ALA A 132 14.06 16.51 13.77
N ASN A 133 14.11 15.67 12.73
CA ASN A 133 15.32 15.50 11.93
C ASN A 133 15.75 16.81 11.23
N ILE A 134 14.81 17.56 10.66
CA ILE A 134 15.11 18.86 10.04
C ILE A 134 15.63 19.85 11.08
N CYS A 135 14.96 19.96 12.22
CA CYS A 135 15.40 20.84 13.32
C CYS A 135 16.80 20.48 13.79
N TRP A 136 17.08 19.20 13.97
CA TRP A 136 18.42 18.73 14.36
C TRP A 136 19.49 19.08 13.32
N ILE A 137 19.20 18.88 12.02
CA ILE A 137 20.13 19.27 10.94
C ILE A 137 20.38 20.78 10.95
N MET A 138 19.32 21.59 11.15
CA MET A 138 19.44 23.05 11.22
C MET A 138 20.29 23.50 12.42
N GLU A 139 20.13 22.89 13.59
CA GLU A 139 20.93 23.16 14.78
C GLU A 139 22.41 22.83 14.54
N LYS A 140 22.69 21.65 13.97
CA LYS A 140 24.06 21.24 13.63
C LYS A 140 24.70 22.14 12.60
N ALA A 141 23.96 22.56 11.59
CA ALA A 141 24.51 23.49 10.62
C ALA A 141 24.82 24.86 11.22
N ARG A 142 24.00 25.33 12.17
CA ARG A 142 24.27 26.58 12.90
C ARG A 142 25.52 26.44 13.78
N GLU A 143 25.66 25.31 14.51
CA GLU A 143 26.82 25.00 15.33
C GLU A 143 28.13 25.03 14.52
N PHE A 144 28.10 24.43 13.33
CA PHE A 144 29.27 24.36 12.43
C PHE A 144 29.35 25.49 11.39
N GLN A 145 28.50 26.52 11.51
CA GLN A 145 28.42 27.66 10.59
C GLN A 145 28.31 27.23 9.10
N LYS A 146 27.61 26.14 8.82
CA LYS A 146 27.38 25.61 7.46
C LYS A 146 26.06 26.11 6.88
N LYS A 147 26.06 26.44 5.59
CA LYS A 147 24.83 26.74 4.85
C LYS A 147 24.11 25.45 4.50
N ILE A 148 22.78 25.41 4.69
CA ILE A 148 21.92 24.31 4.28
C ILE A 148 20.98 24.83 3.20
N TYR A 149 20.74 23.98 2.20
CA TYR A 149 19.73 24.18 1.16
C TYR A 149 18.71 23.05 1.27
N LEU A 150 17.44 23.42 1.48
CA LEU A 150 16.34 22.46 1.54
C LEU A 150 15.58 22.51 0.21
N LEU A 151 15.46 21.36 -0.44
CA LEU A 151 14.59 21.16 -1.61
C LEU A 151 13.33 20.42 -1.16
N TYR A 152 12.13 20.95 -1.52
CA TYR A 152 10.83 20.38 -1.15
C TYR A 152 9.89 20.33 -2.37
#